data_7dcd2b3fd6f52cc637170c510af84610
#
_entry.id   7dcd2b3fd6f52cc637170c510af84610
#
_cell.length_a   1.000
_cell.length_b   1.000
_cell.length_c   1.000
_cell.angle_alpha   90.00
_cell.angle_beta   90.00
_cell.angle_gamma   90.00
#
_symmetry.space_group_name_H-M   'P 1'
#
loop_
_entity.id
_entity.type
_entity.pdbx_description
1 polymer ?
#
loop_
_entity_poly.entity_id
_entity_poly.type
_entity_poly.pdbx_seq_one_letter_code
_entity_poly.pdbx_strand_id
1 'polypeptide(L)'
;MNFRTEFYSWANKNLAVANAHAYCFNLIENSGTYSIELIGTNSFDSQNEDWACDECFEASPRSLEIGSGFDSWEACLWSMYDFLESYINSKEIGANILGKSKGVGVGFVDGNLEILKKT
;
A
#
# COMPACT_ATOMS: atom_id res chain seq x y z
N MET A 1 4.07 18.36 9.34
CA MET A 1 4.40 17.70 8.07
C MET A 1 3.14 17.02 7.54
N ASN A 2 2.85 17.13 6.28
CA ASN A 2 1.63 16.53 5.75
C ASN A 2 1.88 15.06 5.38
N PHE A 3 0.78 14.32 5.26
CA PHE A 3 0.83 12.88 4.98
C PHE A 3 1.54 12.57 3.66
N ARG A 4 1.30 13.37 2.61
CA ARG A 4 1.93 13.13 1.30
C ARG A 4 3.45 13.11 1.40
N THR A 5 4.02 14.07 2.08
CA THR A 5 5.48 14.18 2.23
C THR A 5 6.02 13.01 3.04
N GLU A 6 5.33 12.66 4.13
CA GLU A 6 5.74 11.53 4.96
C GLU A 6 5.64 10.21 4.19
N PHE A 7 4.54 10.02 3.46
CA PHE A 7 4.33 8.80 2.68
C PHE A 7 5.41 8.64 1.61
N TYR A 8 5.67 9.69 0.85
CA TYR A 8 6.66 9.62 -0.23
C TYR A 8 8.04 9.25 0.30
N SER A 9 8.45 9.89 1.40
CA SER A 9 9.74 9.59 2.03
C SER A 9 9.80 8.14 2.51
N TRP A 10 8.77 7.69 3.21
CA TRP A 10 8.68 6.35 3.77
C TRP A 10 8.65 5.28 2.67
N ALA A 11 7.79 5.47 1.67
CA ALA A 11 7.65 4.49 0.59
C ALA A 11 8.92 4.40 -0.25
N ASN A 12 9.49 5.55 -0.63
CA ASN A 12 10.70 5.55 -1.45
C ASN A 12 11.86 4.86 -0.73
N LYS A 13 12.03 5.16 0.56
CA LYS A 13 13.12 4.57 1.36
C LYS A 13 12.97 3.07 1.50
N ASN A 14 11.76 2.61 1.78
CA ASN A 14 11.52 1.19 2.01
C ASN A 14 11.51 0.39 0.73
N LEU A 15 10.90 0.90 -0.32
CA LEU A 15 10.86 0.20 -1.60
C LEU A 15 12.24 0.09 -2.23
N ALA A 16 13.12 1.05 -1.99
CA ALA A 16 14.48 1.02 -2.55
C ALA A 16 15.29 -0.18 -2.07
N VAL A 17 14.96 -0.74 -0.89
CA VAL A 17 15.68 -1.89 -0.33
C VAL A 17 14.84 -3.16 -0.35
N ALA A 18 13.61 -3.09 -0.84
CA ALA A 18 12.73 -4.25 -0.89
C ALA A 18 13.08 -5.14 -2.08
N ASN A 19 12.82 -6.44 -1.91
CA ASN A 19 13.01 -7.42 -2.98
C ASN A 19 11.84 -8.39 -2.91
N ALA A 20 10.74 -8.06 -3.58
CA ALA A 20 9.51 -8.83 -3.53
C ALA A 20 8.90 -8.93 -4.92
N HIS A 21 8.03 -9.93 -5.12
CA HIS A 21 7.32 -10.09 -6.38
C HIS A 21 6.18 -9.10 -6.52
N ALA A 22 5.50 -8.81 -5.41
CA ALA A 22 4.35 -7.91 -5.40
C ALA A 22 4.32 -7.15 -4.08
N TYR A 23 3.47 -6.13 -4.02
CA TYR A 23 3.37 -5.27 -2.84
C TYR A 23 1.91 -5.06 -2.48
N CYS A 24 1.64 -4.93 -1.19
CA CYS A 24 0.30 -4.70 -0.68
C CYS A 24 0.32 -3.58 0.34
N PHE A 25 -0.61 -2.64 0.17
CA PHE A 25 -0.84 -1.59 1.15
C PHE A 25 -2.07 -1.99 1.96
N ASN A 26 -1.87 -2.30 3.24
CA ASN A 26 -2.95 -2.71 4.13
C ASN A 26 -3.44 -1.52 4.91
N LEU A 27 -4.76 -1.32 4.91
CA LEU A 27 -5.39 -0.26 5.68
C LEU A 27 -5.91 -0.83 6.99
N ILE A 28 -5.75 -0.07 8.06
CA ILE A 28 -6.13 -0.48 9.41
C ILE A 28 -6.90 0.66 10.05
N GLU A 29 -8.04 0.34 10.65
CA GLU A 29 -8.78 1.30 11.46
C GLU A 29 -8.60 0.95 12.93
N ASN A 30 -8.31 1.97 13.74
CA ASN A 30 -8.17 1.80 15.17
C ASN A 30 -8.87 2.99 15.85
N SER A 31 -10.09 2.76 16.31
CA SER A 31 -10.88 3.77 17.05
C SER A 31 -11.05 5.08 16.29
N GLY A 32 -11.36 4.98 14.99
CA GLY A 32 -11.60 6.14 14.14
C GLY A 32 -10.37 6.76 13.52
N THR A 33 -9.19 6.23 13.82
CA THR A 33 -7.93 6.65 13.21
C THR A 33 -7.48 5.58 12.24
N TYR A 34 -7.01 5.99 11.07
CA TYR A 34 -6.60 5.07 10.01
C TYR A 34 -5.09 5.09 9.84
N SER A 35 -4.54 3.92 9.52
CA SER A 35 -3.12 3.74 9.22
C SER A 35 -2.96 2.92 7.95
N ILE A 36 -1.80 3.03 7.32
CA ILE A 36 -1.47 2.27 6.12
C ILE A 36 -0.16 1.53 6.35
N GLU A 37 -0.16 0.22 6.03
CA GLU A 37 1.04 -0.62 6.08
C GLU A 37 1.53 -0.86 4.67
N LEU A 38 2.84 -1.11 4.53
CA LEU A 38 3.42 -1.55 3.26
C LEU A 38 4.14 -2.87 3.50
N ILE A 39 3.71 -3.90 2.77
CA ILE A 39 4.38 -5.20 2.79
C ILE A 39 4.71 -5.63 1.36
N GLY A 40 5.68 -6.53 1.24
CA GLY A 40 5.98 -7.21 -0.01
C GLY A 40 5.70 -8.69 0.13
N THR A 41 5.40 -9.34 -1.00
CA THR A 41 5.02 -10.75 -1.02
C THR A 41 5.85 -11.54 -2.03
N ASN A 42 5.91 -12.86 -1.85
CA ASN A 42 6.64 -13.77 -2.75
C ASN A 42 5.83 -14.15 -3.99
N SER A 43 4.53 -13.88 -4.01
CA SER A 43 3.65 -14.29 -5.09
C SER A 43 2.61 -13.23 -5.38
N PHE A 44 1.95 -13.38 -6.51
CA PHE A 44 0.83 -12.53 -6.90
C PHE A 44 -0.13 -13.34 -7.76
N ASP A 45 -1.43 -13.23 -7.47
CA ASP A 45 -2.49 -13.86 -8.25
C ASP A 45 -3.69 -12.93 -8.24
N SER A 46 -4.03 -12.33 -9.38
CA SER A 46 -5.15 -11.38 -9.47
C SER A 46 -6.50 -12.05 -9.25
N GLN A 47 -6.57 -13.37 -9.25
CA GLN A 47 -7.81 -14.14 -9.08
C GLN A 47 -7.97 -14.70 -7.67
N ASN A 48 -6.96 -14.63 -6.82
CA ASN A 48 -6.98 -15.19 -5.48
C ASN A 48 -6.21 -14.29 -4.53
N GLU A 49 -6.93 -13.66 -3.60
CA GLU A 49 -6.35 -12.67 -2.67
C GLU A 49 -5.37 -13.27 -1.67
N ASP A 50 -5.26 -14.60 -1.59
CA ASP A 50 -4.33 -15.22 -0.65
C ASP A 50 -2.87 -14.83 -0.87
N TRP A 51 -2.53 -14.33 -2.07
CA TRP A 51 -1.17 -13.86 -2.33
C TRP A 51 -0.74 -12.75 -1.34
N ALA A 52 -1.70 -11.96 -0.87
CA ALA A 52 -1.40 -10.85 0.07
C ALA A 52 -1.01 -11.36 1.45
N CYS A 53 -1.20 -12.66 1.73
CA CYS A 53 -0.79 -13.27 2.98
C CYS A 53 0.62 -13.87 2.91
N ASP A 54 1.23 -13.90 1.74
CA ASP A 54 2.56 -14.50 1.52
C ASP A 54 3.66 -13.46 1.73
N GLU A 55 3.64 -12.85 2.90
CA GLU A 55 4.53 -11.73 3.24
C GLU A 55 5.98 -12.15 3.34
N CYS A 56 6.87 -11.43 2.67
CA CYS A 56 8.32 -11.65 2.74
C CYS A 56 9.08 -10.37 3.09
N PHE A 57 8.40 -9.24 3.14
CA PHE A 57 9.01 -7.95 3.41
C PHE A 57 8.01 -7.05 4.13
N GLU A 58 8.49 -6.27 5.07
CA GLU A 58 7.69 -5.21 5.68
C GLU A 58 8.48 -3.91 5.74
N ALA A 59 7.78 -2.79 5.60
CA ALA A 59 8.39 -1.48 5.73
C ALA A 59 8.82 -1.21 7.18
N SER A 60 9.72 -0.29 7.37
CA SER A 60 10.17 0.14 8.69
C SER A 60 10.10 1.66 8.77
N PRO A 61 9.22 2.22 9.60
CA PRO A 61 8.19 1.52 10.37
C PRO A 61 7.20 0.80 9.48
N ARG A 62 6.55 -0.22 10.00
CA ARG A 62 5.62 -1.03 9.22
C ARG A 62 4.44 -0.22 8.72
N SER A 63 3.99 0.76 9.50
CA SER A 63 2.82 1.56 9.14
C SER A 63 3.05 3.05 9.37
N LEU A 64 2.25 3.85 8.68
CA LEU A 64 2.14 5.29 8.89
C LEU A 64 0.69 5.61 9.26
N GLU A 65 0.51 6.60 10.12
CA GLU A 65 -0.82 7.11 10.43
C GLU A 65 -1.30 7.99 9.28
N ILE A 66 -2.51 7.70 8.78
CA ILE A 66 -3.17 8.53 7.78
C ILE A 66 -3.93 9.65 8.49
N GLY A 67 -4.60 9.30 9.58
CA GLY A 67 -5.38 10.25 10.39
C GLY A 67 -6.82 9.84 10.52
N SER A 68 -7.65 10.78 10.97
CA SER A 68 -9.08 10.62 11.13
C SER A 68 -9.78 11.59 10.18
N GLY A 69 -11.12 11.65 10.25
CA GLY A 69 -11.89 12.62 9.46
C GLY A 69 -12.49 12.04 8.19
N PHE A 70 -12.35 10.73 7.95
CA PHE A 70 -13.09 10.07 6.87
C PHE A 70 -14.50 9.75 7.37
N ASP A 71 -15.48 9.92 6.49
CA ASP A 71 -16.88 9.66 6.83
C ASP A 71 -17.16 8.17 7.04
N SER A 72 -16.35 7.30 6.41
CA SER A 72 -16.53 5.85 6.50
C SER A 72 -15.21 5.18 6.09
N TRP A 73 -15.14 3.85 6.33
CA TRP A 73 -13.98 3.08 5.86
C TRP A 73 -13.90 3.08 4.33
N GLU A 74 -15.04 3.10 3.64
CA GLU A 74 -15.05 3.17 2.18
C GLU A 74 -14.45 4.49 1.68
N ALA A 75 -14.76 5.59 2.36
CA ALA A 75 -14.17 6.89 2.01
C ALA A 75 -12.65 6.86 2.16
N CYS A 76 -12.16 6.23 3.22
CA CYS A 76 -10.73 6.04 3.42
C CYS A 76 -10.12 5.19 2.31
N LEU A 77 -10.76 4.05 2.01
CA LEU A 77 -10.25 3.11 0.99
C LEU A 77 -10.09 3.79 -0.37
N TRP A 78 -11.13 4.48 -0.84
CA TRP A 78 -11.07 5.07 -2.18
C TRP A 78 -10.18 6.31 -2.21
N SER A 79 -10.09 7.04 -1.11
CA SER A 79 -9.13 8.15 -1.00
C SER A 79 -7.69 7.63 -1.10
N MET A 80 -7.41 6.52 -0.42
CA MET A 80 -6.07 5.92 -0.48
C MET A 80 -5.81 5.26 -1.83
N TYR A 81 -6.83 4.64 -2.44
CA TYR A 81 -6.69 4.09 -3.78
C TYR A 81 -6.24 5.16 -4.77
N ASP A 82 -6.93 6.31 -4.77
CA ASP A 82 -6.60 7.42 -5.66
C ASP A 82 -5.20 7.97 -5.37
N PHE A 83 -4.87 8.10 -4.10
CA PHE A 83 -3.56 8.59 -3.69
C PHE A 83 -2.43 7.66 -4.16
N LEU A 84 -2.62 6.35 -3.96
CA LEU A 84 -1.63 5.34 -4.33
C LEU A 84 -1.51 5.24 -5.86
N GLU A 85 -2.61 5.34 -6.57
CA GLU A 85 -2.58 5.34 -8.03
C GLU A 85 -1.75 6.53 -8.54
N SER A 86 -1.95 7.70 -7.95
CA SER A 86 -1.17 8.88 -8.28
C SER A 86 0.32 8.67 -7.98
N TYR A 87 0.62 8.03 -6.84
CA TYR A 87 2.01 7.72 -6.49
C TYR A 87 2.65 6.76 -7.50
N ILE A 88 1.94 5.68 -7.85
CA ILE A 88 2.46 4.68 -8.81
C ILE A 88 2.74 5.31 -10.17
N ASN A 89 1.95 6.29 -10.57
CA ASN A 89 2.12 6.99 -11.83
C ASN A 89 3.10 8.15 -11.76
N SER A 90 3.71 8.39 -10.61
CA SER A 90 4.69 9.46 -10.43
C SER A 90 6.07 9.02 -10.89
N LYS A 91 7.04 9.94 -10.80
CA LYS A 91 8.43 9.65 -11.15
C LYS A 91 9.27 9.30 -9.93
N GLU A 92 8.63 8.99 -8.80
CA GLU A 92 9.34 8.63 -7.58
C GLU A 92 10.04 7.29 -7.74
N ILE A 93 11.14 7.09 -7.01
CA ILE A 93 11.89 5.84 -7.09
C ILE A 93 11.05 4.64 -6.64
N GLY A 94 10.24 4.82 -5.60
CA GLY A 94 9.35 3.75 -5.13
C GLY A 94 8.28 3.42 -6.15
N ALA A 95 7.75 4.43 -6.85
CA ALA A 95 6.77 4.22 -7.92
C ALA A 95 7.34 3.36 -9.04
N ASN A 96 8.61 3.58 -9.40
CA ASN A 96 9.28 2.78 -10.41
C ASN A 96 9.40 1.31 -9.98
N ILE A 97 9.69 1.08 -8.71
CA ILE A 97 9.80 -0.27 -8.16
C ILE A 97 8.43 -0.96 -8.17
N LEU A 98 7.38 -0.26 -7.73
CA LEU A 98 6.02 -0.79 -7.79
C LEU A 98 5.61 -1.11 -9.22
N GLY A 99 5.99 -0.24 -10.17
CA GLY A 99 5.67 -0.41 -11.58
C GLY A 99 6.30 -1.64 -12.20
N LYS A 100 7.42 -2.10 -11.67
CA LYS A 100 8.12 -3.30 -12.14
C LYS A 100 7.66 -4.57 -11.46
N SER A 101 6.86 -4.46 -10.40
CA SER A 101 6.39 -5.64 -9.67
C SER A 101 5.31 -6.38 -10.46
N LYS A 102 4.97 -7.58 -10.00
CA LYS A 102 3.89 -8.38 -10.59
C LYS A 102 2.52 -7.81 -10.29
N GLY A 103 2.37 -7.12 -9.16
CA GLY A 103 1.11 -6.50 -8.81
C GLY A 103 1.20 -5.68 -7.55
N VAL A 104 0.24 -4.78 -7.37
CA VAL A 104 0.12 -3.93 -6.20
C VAL A 104 -1.36 -3.90 -5.79
N GLY A 105 -1.62 -4.16 -4.52
CA GLY A 105 -2.97 -4.15 -4.00
C GLY A 105 -3.12 -3.20 -2.83
N VAL A 106 -4.36 -2.83 -2.53
CA VAL A 106 -4.71 -2.02 -1.36
C VAL A 106 -6.05 -2.50 -0.82
N GLY A 107 -6.17 -2.58 0.50
CA GLY A 107 -7.43 -2.95 1.13
C GLY A 107 -7.28 -3.00 2.63
N PHE A 108 -8.43 -3.05 3.33
CA PHE A 108 -8.43 -3.27 4.77
C PHE A 108 -8.05 -4.73 5.05
N VAL A 109 -7.35 -4.96 6.15
CA VAL A 109 -6.80 -6.28 6.48
C VAL A 109 -7.88 -7.36 6.60
N ASP A 110 -9.11 -6.98 6.93
CA ASP A 110 -10.26 -7.87 7.06
C ASP A 110 -11.31 -7.65 5.98
N GLY A 111 -10.95 -6.94 4.91
CA GLY A 111 -11.85 -6.63 3.79
C GLY A 111 -11.34 -7.16 2.47
N ASN A 112 -12.02 -6.77 1.42
CA ASN A 112 -11.61 -7.14 0.06
C ASN A 112 -10.42 -6.32 -0.40
N LEU A 113 -9.60 -6.92 -1.24
CA LEU A 113 -8.41 -6.30 -1.79
C LEU A 113 -8.72 -5.71 -3.16
N GLU A 114 -8.32 -4.45 -3.36
CA GLU A 114 -8.41 -3.79 -4.66
C GLU A 114 -7.06 -3.85 -5.35
N ILE A 115 -7.04 -4.16 -6.64
CA ILE A 115 -5.78 -4.25 -7.39
C ILE A 115 -5.51 -2.90 -8.06
N LEU A 116 -4.41 -2.27 -7.66
CA LEU A 116 -3.96 -1.00 -8.22
C LEU A 116 -3.24 -1.18 -9.54
N LYS A 117 -2.51 -2.30 -9.66
CA LYS A 117 -1.68 -2.60 -10.82
C LYS A 117 -1.45 -4.09 -10.89
N LYS A 118 -1.44 -4.64 -12.11
CA LYS A 118 -1.01 -6.03 -12.36
C LYS A 118 -0.29 -6.09 -13.69
N THR A 119 0.62 -7.04 -13.80
CA THR A 119 1.36 -7.31 -15.02
C THR A 119 0.76 -8.49 -15.75
#